data_cae706f25f56fd63a829a70bcc8e5a67
#
_entry.id   cae706f25f56fd63a829a70bcc8e5a67
#
_cell.length_a   1.000
_cell.length_b   1.000
_cell.length_c   1.000
_cell.angle_alpha   90.00
_cell.angle_beta   90.00
_cell.angle_gamma   90.00
#
_symmetry.space_group_name_H-M   'P 1'
#
loop_
_entity.id
_entity.type
_entity.pdbx_description
1 polymer ?
#
loop_
_entity_poly.entity_id
_entity_poly.type
_entity_poly.pdbx_seq_one_letter_code
_entity_poly.pdbx_strand_id
1 'polypeptide(L)'
;MNQILIGDCKELLKTLPEKSVNCCVTSPPYYGLRDYGTDGQIGLERSPEKYVASLVEVFREVRRVLRDDGTLWLNLGDCYSGSGKGGAKYPENAGNYKQDTNRGSIGKPAVTAVNFGDIKPKNLIGIPWRVAFALQADGWYLRSDIIWHKPNPMPESVTDRPTKAHEYIFLLSKSERYYYDHEAIREPASTTRPDLLEFGPRPDKGYTGHINDRRRKKTDDHENRTVKGFNDRWDAKEGVGENPKTRNKRDVWTVATQGSTIPHFAMFPEKLIEPCILAGCPEGGVVLDPFFGAGTTGVVAAKHFRDYIGIELNPEYAKIAEMRVMEAAGLFNVTEAIT
;
A
#
# COMPACT_ATOMS: atom_id res chain seq x y z
N MET A 1 16.06 -16.79 -5.84
CA MET A 1 15.57 -17.90 -4.96
C MET A 1 14.05 -17.80 -4.91
N ASN A 2 13.36 -18.52 -5.79
CA ASN A 2 11.89 -18.41 -5.93
C ASN A 2 11.22 -19.52 -5.13
N GLN A 3 10.42 -19.16 -4.11
CA GLN A 3 9.81 -20.14 -3.20
C GLN A 3 8.39 -19.74 -2.83
N ILE A 4 7.50 -20.73 -2.77
CA ILE A 4 6.17 -20.61 -2.14
C ILE A 4 6.13 -21.63 -1.00
N LEU A 5 6.00 -21.15 0.23
CA LEU A 5 5.94 -21.93 1.44
C LEU A 5 4.48 -22.01 1.90
N ILE A 6 4.00 -23.24 2.19
CA ILE A 6 2.61 -23.48 2.59
C ILE A 6 2.56 -23.67 4.10
N GLY A 7 1.85 -22.80 4.82
CA GLY A 7 1.66 -22.87 6.27
C GLY A 7 1.55 -21.52 6.95
N ASP A 8 1.58 -21.55 8.28
CA ASP A 8 1.49 -20.33 9.11
C ASP A 8 2.74 -19.46 8.94
N CYS A 9 2.52 -18.20 8.57
CA CYS A 9 3.62 -17.24 8.37
C CYS A 9 4.43 -17.00 9.66
N LYS A 10 3.83 -17.06 10.84
CA LYS A 10 4.54 -16.91 12.12
C LYS A 10 5.59 -18.00 12.32
N GLU A 11 5.31 -19.22 11.87
CA GLU A 11 6.24 -20.33 12.01
C GLU A 11 7.24 -20.38 10.85
N LEU A 12 6.77 -20.18 9.63
CA LEU A 12 7.61 -20.28 8.44
C LEU A 12 8.62 -19.13 8.33
N LEU A 13 8.28 -17.92 8.74
CA LEU A 13 9.23 -16.82 8.81
C LEU A 13 10.45 -17.15 9.68
N LYS A 14 10.30 -17.90 10.79
CA LYS A 14 11.39 -18.30 11.68
C LYS A 14 12.42 -19.20 10.99
N THR A 15 12.01 -19.92 9.93
CA THR A 15 12.90 -20.81 9.16
C THR A 15 13.77 -20.05 8.16
N LEU A 16 13.41 -18.80 7.81
CA LEU A 16 14.17 -18.02 6.88
C LEU A 16 15.41 -17.41 7.55
N PRO A 17 16.55 -17.34 6.83
CA PRO A 17 17.77 -16.74 7.34
C PRO A 17 17.57 -15.26 7.66
N GLU A 18 18.30 -14.77 8.67
CA GLU A 18 18.37 -13.35 8.96
C GLU A 18 18.99 -12.58 7.78
N LYS A 19 18.52 -11.35 7.54
CA LYS A 19 19.08 -10.44 6.54
C LYS A 19 19.17 -11.02 5.12
N SER A 20 18.24 -11.92 4.77
CA SER A 20 18.18 -12.60 3.48
C SER A 20 17.25 -11.94 2.46
N VAL A 21 16.39 -11.01 2.90
CA VAL A 21 15.33 -10.38 2.10
C VAL A 21 15.61 -8.88 1.92
N ASN A 22 15.42 -8.38 0.70
CA ASN A 22 15.62 -6.95 0.40
C ASN A 22 14.37 -6.12 0.71
N CYS A 23 13.18 -6.62 0.36
CA CYS A 23 11.94 -5.88 0.44
C CYS A 23 10.79 -6.82 0.85
N CYS A 24 9.87 -6.34 1.67
CA CYS A 24 8.59 -7.01 1.92
C CYS A 24 7.46 -6.13 1.35
N VAL A 25 6.62 -6.73 0.50
CA VAL A 25 5.42 -6.07 -0.06
C VAL A 25 4.25 -6.98 0.22
N THR A 26 3.28 -6.52 1.01
CA THR A 26 2.24 -7.40 1.51
C THR A 26 0.94 -6.69 1.88
N SER A 27 -0.15 -7.46 1.91
CA SER A 27 -1.46 -7.07 2.42
C SER A 27 -2.01 -8.19 3.31
N PRO A 28 -1.90 -8.07 4.63
CA PRO A 28 -2.44 -9.07 5.54
C PRO A 28 -3.97 -9.16 5.47
N PRO A 29 -4.58 -10.25 5.93
CA PRO A 29 -6.03 -10.33 6.05
C PRO A 29 -6.59 -9.18 6.88
N TYR A 30 -7.58 -8.46 6.33
CA TYR A 30 -8.14 -7.28 7.00
C TYR A 30 -9.02 -7.68 8.19
N TYR A 31 -8.91 -6.92 9.26
CA TYR A 31 -9.63 -7.16 10.51
C TYR A 31 -11.15 -7.23 10.32
N GLY A 32 -11.74 -8.32 10.81
CA GLY A 32 -13.19 -8.56 10.78
C GLY A 32 -13.79 -8.62 9.37
N LEU A 33 -12.97 -8.66 8.31
CA LEU A 33 -13.49 -8.57 6.95
C LEU A 33 -13.83 -9.93 6.35
N ARG A 34 -13.02 -10.95 6.54
CA ARG A 34 -13.20 -12.25 5.87
C ARG A 34 -12.76 -13.41 6.74
N ASP A 35 -13.57 -14.46 6.67
CA ASP A 35 -13.20 -15.78 7.12
C ASP A 35 -12.80 -16.62 5.90
N TYR A 36 -11.54 -17.00 5.84
CA TYR A 36 -10.99 -17.85 4.77
C TYR A 36 -11.20 -19.33 5.06
N GLY A 37 -11.76 -19.69 6.23
CA GLY A 37 -12.09 -21.05 6.62
C GLY A 37 -10.87 -21.91 6.93
N THR A 38 -9.75 -21.30 7.29
CA THR A 38 -8.51 -21.99 7.65
C THR A 38 -8.15 -21.67 9.10
N ASP A 39 -7.88 -22.72 9.88
CA ASP A 39 -7.47 -22.55 11.28
C ASP A 39 -6.15 -21.77 11.37
N GLY A 40 -6.03 -20.88 12.36
CA GLY A 40 -4.85 -20.06 12.56
C GLY A 40 -4.80 -18.76 11.71
N GLN A 41 -5.83 -18.49 10.89
CA GLN A 41 -5.87 -17.26 10.12
C GLN A 41 -5.90 -16.01 11.03
N ILE A 42 -5.15 -14.98 10.62
CA ILE A 42 -5.19 -13.63 11.18
C ILE A 42 -6.40 -12.88 10.60
N GLY A 43 -6.98 -11.95 11.38
CA GLY A 43 -8.10 -11.08 10.95
C GLY A 43 -9.43 -11.42 11.62
N LEU A 44 -9.50 -12.50 12.43
CA LEU A 44 -10.69 -12.90 13.18
C LEU A 44 -10.55 -12.74 14.71
N GLU A 45 -9.56 -12.01 15.14
CA GLU A 45 -9.30 -11.76 16.56
C GLU A 45 -10.48 -11.03 17.22
N ARG A 46 -10.66 -11.28 18.51
CA ARG A 46 -11.82 -10.74 19.28
C ARG A 46 -11.77 -9.22 19.48
N SER A 47 -10.62 -8.60 19.30
CA SER A 47 -10.48 -7.14 19.43
C SER A 47 -9.40 -6.60 18.46
N PRO A 48 -9.51 -5.32 18.06
CA PRO A 48 -8.49 -4.65 17.24
C PRO A 48 -7.09 -4.72 17.83
N GLU A 49 -6.97 -4.62 19.16
CA GLU A 49 -5.69 -4.66 19.87
C GLU A 49 -5.01 -6.03 19.71
N LYS A 50 -5.79 -7.13 19.78
CA LYS A 50 -5.26 -8.49 19.54
C LYS A 50 -4.83 -8.69 18.09
N TYR A 51 -5.60 -8.19 17.15
CA TYR A 51 -5.21 -8.20 15.74
C TYR A 51 -3.92 -7.43 15.50
N VAL A 52 -3.81 -6.22 16.03
CA VAL A 52 -2.58 -5.41 15.94
C VAL A 52 -1.40 -6.14 16.55
N ALA A 53 -1.57 -6.76 17.73
CA ALA A 53 -0.52 -7.54 18.36
C ALA A 53 -0.08 -8.74 17.50
N SER A 54 -1.03 -9.47 16.92
CA SER A 54 -0.73 -10.58 15.99
C SER A 54 0.09 -10.12 14.79
N LEU A 55 -0.22 -8.95 14.21
CA LEU A 55 0.56 -8.40 13.10
C LEU A 55 1.95 -7.93 13.54
N VAL A 56 2.07 -7.32 14.73
CA VAL A 56 3.39 -6.92 15.26
C VAL A 56 4.30 -8.15 15.41
N GLU A 57 3.78 -9.28 15.89
CA GLU A 57 4.55 -10.53 15.97
C GLU A 57 5.06 -10.99 14.59
N VAL A 58 4.21 -10.99 13.57
CA VAL A 58 4.61 -11.35 12.20
C VAL A 58 5.68 -10.38 11.69
N PHE A 59 5.47 -9.08 11.86
CA PHE A 59 6.40 -8.07 11.33
C PHE A 59 7.70 -7.94 12.10
N ARG A 60 7.81 -8.46 13.33
CA ARG A 60 9.09 -8.67 14.01
C ARG A 60 9.96 -9.68 13.27
N GLU A 61 9.36 -10.80 12.85
CA GLU A 61 10.07 -11.80 12.05
C GLU A 61 10.40 -11.27 10.65
N VAL A 62 9.49 -10.53 10.02
CA VAL A 62 9.80 -9.82 8.76
C VAL A 62 10.99 -8.88 8.95
N ARG A 63 11.05 -8.10 10.06
CA ARG A 63 12.18 -7.23 10.37
C ARG A 63 13.49 -7.99 10.57
N ARG A 64 13.44 -9.19 11.17
CA ARG A 64 14.60 -10.05 11.35
C ARG A 64 15.17 -10.51 10.00
N VAL A 65 14.31 -11.01 9.10
CA VAL A 65 14.75 -11.53 7.80
C VAL A 65 15.10 -10.45 6.79
N LEU A 66 14.59 -9.22 6.94
CA LEU A 66 15.00 -8.09 6.11
C LEU A 66 16.46 -7.74 6.34
N ARG A 67 17.17 -7.37 5.26
CA ARG A 67 18.49 -6.74 5.31
C ARG A 67 18.44 -5.46 6.13
N ASP A 68 19.58 -4.95 6.56
CA ASP A 68 19.63 -3.74 7.39
C ASP A 68 19.10 -2.50 6.65
N ASP A 69 19.22 -2.48 5.32
CA ASP A 69 18.69 -1.47 4.41
C ASP A 69 17.30 -1.83 3.83
N GLY A 70 16.67 -2.89 4.33
CA GLY A 70 15.41 -3.41 3.81
C GLY A 70 14.19 -2.56 4.15
N THR A 71 13.14 -2.67 3.32
CA THR A 71 11.88 -1.95 3.44
C THR A 71 10.66 -2.87 3.53
N LEU A 72 9.62 -2.39 4.18
CA LEU A 72 8.29 -3.00 4.25
C LEU A 72 7.27 -2.04 3.64
N TRP A 73 6.50 -2.53 2.65
CA TRP A 73 5.38 -1.85 2.03
C TRP A 73 4.09 -2.58 2.41
N LEU A 74 3.34 -1.97 3.32
CA LEU A 74 2.22 -2.61 3.99
C LEU A 74 0.89 -2.00 3.54
N ASN A 75 0.11 -2.74 2.74
CA ASN A 75 -1.23 -2.31 2.34
C ASN A 75 -2.26 -2.73 3.39
N LEU A 76 -3.07 -1.77 3.84
CA LEU A 76 -4.12 -1.98 4.84
C LEU A 76 -5.38 -1.19 4.50
N GLY A 77 -6.52 -1.87 4.63
CA GLY A 77 -7.84 -1.27 4.62
C GLY A 77 -8.41 -1.13 6.03
N ASP A 78 -9.34 -0.20 6.20
CA ASP A 78 -10.02 0.07 7.46
C ASP A 78 -11.48 -0.36 7.41
N CYS A 79 -12.08 -0.60 8.56
CA CYS A 79 -13.47 -1.00 8.70
C CYS A 79 -14.18 -0.20 9.80
N TYR A 80 -15.51 -0.34 9.84
CA TYR A 80 -16.36 0.32 10.83
C TYR A 80 -16.88 -0.69 11.85
N SER A 81 -16.95 -0.29 13.10
CA SER A 81 -17.60 -1.08 14.16
C SER A 81 -19.10 -1.23 13.89
N GLY A 82 -19.62 -2.43 14.09
CA GLY A 82 -21.03 -2.70 13.89
C GLY A 82 -21.49 -2.76 12.42
N SER A 83 -20.58 -2.68 11.46
CA SER A 83 -20.91 -2.97 10.06
C SER A 83 -21.11 -4.48 9.91
N GLY A 84 -22.35 -4.91 10.07
CA GLY A 84 -22.75 -6.27 9.73
C GLY A 84 -22.57 -6.49 8.24
N LYS A 85 -21.83 -7.51 7.84
CA LYS A 85 -21.89 -8.01 6.46
C LYS A 85 -23.25 -8.65 6.30
N GLY A 86 -24.08 -8.08 5.41
CA GLY A 86 -25.31 -8.70 4.99
C GLY A 86 -25.02 -10.08 4.43
N GLY A 87 -25.21 -11.12 5.21
CA GLY A 87 -25.37 -12.46 4.67
C GLY A 87 -26.66 -12.48 3.85
N ALA A 88 -26.72 -13.31 2.84
CA ALA A 88 -28.00 -13.58 2.17
C ALA A 88 -29.00 -14.01 3.26
N LYS A 89 -30.00 -13.14 3.52
CA LYS A 89 -30.95 -13.31 4.63
C LYS A 89 -31.83 -14.54 4.46
N TYR A 90 -31.93 -15.05 3.22
CA TYR A 90 -32.79 -16.18 2.84
C TYR A 90 -32.09 -17.00 1.75
N PRO A 91 -31.88 -18.31 1.97
CA PRO A 91 -31.33 -19.21 0.95
C PRO A 91 -32.17 -19.26 -0.35
N GLU A 92 -33.50 -19.06 -0.23
CA GLU A 92 -34.42 -19.04 -1.35
C GLU A 92 -34.27 -17.84 -2.29
N ASN A 93 -33.58 -16.80 -1.87
CA ASN A 93 -33.29 -15.61 -2.68
C ASN A 93 -31.81 -15.54 -3.13
N ALA A 94 -31.04 -16.61 -2.93
CA ALA A 94 -29.70 -16.75 -3.45
C ALA A 94 -29.74 -16.72 -4.99
N GLY A 95 -29.11 -15.75 -5.59
CA GLY A 95 -29.08 -15.54 -7.06
C GLY A 95 -29.55 -14.17 -7.54
N ASN A 96 -30.24 -13.40 -6.69
CA ASN A 96 -30.77 -12.07 -7.06
C ASN A 96 -29.94 -10.88 -6.57
N TYR A 97 -28.92 -11.11 -5.75
CA TYR A 97 -28.07 -10.03 -5.22
C TYR A 97 -26.62 -10.22 -5.67
N LYS A 98 -25.94 -9.12 -6.04
CA LYS A 98 -24.50 -9.11 -6.38
C LYS A 98 -23.59 -9.70 -5.30
N GLN A 99 -24.08 -9.91 -4.09
CA GLN A 99 -23.37 -10.55 -2.98
C GLN A 99 -23.40 -12.09 -3.03
N ASP A 100 -24.29 -12.67 -3.83
CA ASP A 100 -24.42 -14.12 -3.99
C ASP A 100 -23.29 -14.73 -4.83
N THR A 101 -22.54 -13.91 -5.56
CA THR A 101 -21.32 -14.32 -6.26
C THR A 101 -20.10 -14.45 -5.34
N ASN A 102 -20.19 -14.02 -4.09
CA ASN A 102 -19.17 -14.26 -3.07
C ASN A 102 -19.31 -15.68 -2.52
N ARG A 103 -18.72 -16.66 -3.20
CA ARG A 103 -18.75 -18.09 -2.82
C ARG A 103 -18.40 -18.37 -1.36
N GLY A 104 -17.66 -17.48 -0.68
CA GLY A 104 -17.35 -17.57 0.75
C GLY A 104 -18.49 -17.16 1.69
N SER A 105 -19.59 -16.57 1.16
CA SER A 105 -20.75 -16.13 1.95
C SER A 105 -21.97 -17.01 1.76
N ILE A 106 -21.98 -17.93 0.79
CA ILE A 106 -23.13 -18.78 0.47
C ILE A 106 -23.29 -19.83 1.60
N GLY A 107 -24.45 -19.81 2.24
CA GLY A 107 -24.81 -20.80 3.26
C GLY A 107 -24.20 -20.56 4.65
N LYS A 108 -23.42 -19.52 4.86
CA LYS A 108 -22.99 -19.12 6.21
C LYS A 108 -24.00 -18.17 6.83
N PRO A 109 -24.35 -18.32 8.13
CA PRO A 109 -25.20 -17.37 8.82
C PRO A 109 -24.60 -15.97 8.69
N ALA A 110 -25.46 -14.95 8.55
CA ALA A 110 -25.03 -13.55 8.58
C ALA A 110 -24.09 -13.40 9.77
N VAL A 111 -22.84 -12.99 9.52
CA VAL A 111 -21.95 -12.64 10.61
C VAL A 111 -22.63 -11.50 11.33
N THR A 112 -23.23 -11.82 12.47
CA THR A 112 -23.82 -10.86 13.38
C THR A 112 -22.80 -9.75 13.56
N ALA A 113 -23.25 -8.50 13.48
CA ALA A 113 -22.42 -7.32 13.62
C ALA A 113 -21.29 -7.61 14.62
N VAL A 114 -20.04 -7.64 14.14
CA VAL A 114 -18.92 -7.98 15.01
C VAL A 114 -18.88 -6.88 16.06
N ASN A 115 -19.24 -7.25 17.30
CA ASN A 115 -19.17 -6.33 18.41
C ASN A 115 -17.70 -6.24 18.83
N PHE A 116 -17.04 -5.16 18.43
CA PHE A 116 -15.62 -4.92 18.70
C PHE A 116 -15.38 -4.40 20.13
N GLY A 117 -16.03 -5.01 21.13
CA GLY A 117 -15.88 -4.64 22.55
C GLY A 117 -16.38 -3.21 22.82
N ASP A 118 -15.51 -2.37 23.36
CA ASP A 118 -15.88 -1.00 23.79
C ASP A 118 -16.00 0.02 22.64
N ILE A 119 -15.75 -0.38 21.40
CA ILE A 119 -15.85 0.52 20.24
C ILE A 119 -17.33 0.66 19.85
N LYS A 120 -17.88 1.87 20.01
CA LYS A 120 -19.26 2.18 19.67
C LYS A 120 -19.58 1.84 18.21
N PRO A 121 -20.79 1.34 17.90
CA PRO A 121 -21.25 1.12 16.52
C PRO A 121 -21.05 2.38 15.65
N LYS A 122 -20.76 2.17 14.36
CA LYS A 122 -20.48 3.21 13.36
C LYS A 122 -19.15 3.94 13.50
N ASN A 123 -18.34 3.69 14.53
CA ASN A 123 -17.00 4.25 14.60
C ASN A 123 -16.08 3.61 13.55
N LEU A 124 -15.29 4.43 12.88
CA LEU A 124 -14.15 3.97 12.12
C LEU A 124 -13.11 3.42 13.11
N ILE A 125 -12.64 2.18 12.90
CA ILE A 125 -11.77 1.50 13.86
C ILE A 125 -10.35 2.06 13.81
N GLY A 126 -9.89 2.51 12.64
CA GLY A 126 -8.57 3.08 12.47
C GLY A 126 -7.46 2.02 12.40
N ILE A 127 -7.77 0.82 11.93
CA ILE A 127 -6.83 -0.30 11.85
C ILE A 127 -5.51 0.07 11.18
N PRO A 128 -5.48 0.72 9.99
CA PRO A 128 -4.23 1.01 9.31
C PRO A 128 -3.26 1.81 10.19
N TRP A 129 -3.75 2.87 10.82
CA TRP A 129 -2.93 3.73 11.68
C TRP A 129 -2.56 3.09 13.02
N ARG A 130 -3.44 2.27 13.60
CA ARG A 130 -3.12 1.49 14.80
C ARG A 130 -1.96 0.54 14.56
N VAL A 131 -1.95 -0.15 13.41
CA VAL A 131 -0.86 -1.04 13.02
C VAL A 131 0.41 -0.23 12.74
N ALA A 132 0.33 0.86 11.98
CA ALA A 132 1.48 1.69 11.66
C ALA A 132 2.17 2.24 12.93
N PHE A 133 1.41 2.76 13.89
CA PHE A 133 1.95 3.26 15.15
C PHE A 133 2.47 2.15 16.06
N ALA A 134 1.83 0.97 16.07
CA ALA A 134 2.33 -0.17 16.83
C ALA A 134 3.68 -0.67 16.28
N LEU A 135 3.83 -0.74 14.95
CA LEU A 135 5.10 -1.09 14.31
C LEU A 135 6.17 -0.01 14.57
N GLN A 136 5.80 1.28 14.51
CA GLN A 136 6.72 2.37 14.86
C GLN A 136 7.20 2.24 16.30
N ALA A 137 6.30 1.95 17.25
CA ALA A 137 6.65 1.71 18.66
C ALA A 137 7.51 0.44 18.85
N ASP A 138 7.36 -0.55 17.96
CA ASP A 138 8.16 -1.78 17.92
C ASP A 138 9.54 -1.62 17.23
N GLY A 139 9.90 -0.37 16.86
CA GLY A 139 11.24 -0.02 16.38
C GLY A 139 11.37 0.09 14.86
N TRP A 140 10.28 0.07 14.10
CA TRP A 140 10.30 0.41 12.68
C TRP A 140 10.37 1.93 12.46
N TYR A 141 10.99 2.35 11.37
CA TYR A 141 10.90 3.72 10.90
C TYR A 141 9.69 3.86 9.98
N LEU A 142 8.63 4.54 10.42
CA LEU A 142 7.48 4.88 9.57
C LEU A 142 7.87 6.05 8.66
N ARG A 143 8.01 5.78 7.35
CA ARG A 143 8.60 6.73 6.39
C ARG A 143 7.55 7.50 5.58
N SER A 144 6.47 6.84 5.20
CA SER A 144 5.40 7.46 4.43
C SER A 144 4.09 6.72 4.62
N ASP A 145 2.99 7.45 4.50
CA ASP A 145 1.63 6.97 4.30
C ASP A 145 1.22 7.26 2.86
N ILE A 146 1.08 6.24 2.06
CA ILE A 146 0.70 6.34 0.66
C ILE A 146 -0.80 6.06 0.56
N ILE A 147 -1.53 6.93 -0.12
CA ILE A 147 -2.96 6.76 -0.37
C ILE A 147 -3.17 6.02 -1.68
N TRP A 148 -3.70 4.81 -1.61
CA TRP A 148 -4.25 4.16 -2.79
C TRP A 148 -5.66 4.67 -3.04
N HIS A 149 -5.79 5.65 -3.94
CA HIS A 149 -7.08 6.14 -4.42
C HIS A 149 -7.67 5.17 -5.46
N LYS A 150 -8.89 4.71 -5.20
CA LYS A 150 -9.67 3.81 -6.07
C LYS A 150 -10.69 4.62 -6.87
N PRO A 151 -10.51 4.84 -8.18
CA PRO A 151 -11.47 5.60 -8.99
C PRO A 151 -12.80 4.86 -9.16
N ASN A 152 -12.81 3.55 -8.93
CA ASN A 152 -13.97 2.67 -9.02
C ASN A 152 -14.22 1.89 -7.70
N PRO A 153 -14.44 2.59 -6.56
CA PRO A 153 -14.69 1.92 -5.28
C PRO A 153 -16.00 1.12 -5.32
N MET A 154 -16.11 0.11 -4.46
CA MET A 154 -17.37 -0.59 -4.28
C MET A 154 -18.44 0.41 -3.79
N PRO A 155 -19.63 0.43 -4.41
CA PRO A 155 -20.72 1.27 -3.96
C PRO A 155 -21.12 0.94 -2.51
N GLU A 156 -21.33 1.96 -1.70
CA GLU A 156 -21.84 1.84 -0.34
C GLU A 156 -23.22 2.49 -0.24
N SER A 157 -24.16 1.84 0.44
CA SER A 157 -25.52 2.36 0.65
C SER A 157 -25.61 3.31 1.85
N VAL A 158 -24.49 3.82 2.35
CA VAL A 158 -24.45 4.72 3.50
C VAL A 158 -24.76 6.16 3.08
N THR A 159 -25.53 6.87 3.93
CA THR A 159 -25.95 8.25 3.67
C THR A 159 -25.47 9.23 4.73
N ASP A 160 -24.79 8.75 5.77
CA ASP A 160 -24.33 9.53 6.92
C ASP A 160 -22.81 9.75 6.94
N ARG A 161 -22.10 9.36 5.89
CA ARG A 161 -20.68 9.59 5.66
C ARG A 161 -20.33 9.46 4.18
N PRO A 162 -19.18 10.00 3.71
CA PRO A 162 -18.69 9.74 2.37
C PRO A 162 -18.41 8.26 2.11
N THR A 163 -18.58 7.82 0.86
CA THR A 163 -18.14 6.50 0.39
C THR A 163 -16.63 6.38 0.48
N LYS A 164 -16.14 5.28 1.04
CA LYS A 164 -14.71 5.03 1.16
C LYS A 164 -14.10 4.68 -0.20
N ALA A 165 -13.21 5.53 -0.69
CA ALA A 165 -12.57 5.40 -2.00
C ALA A 165 -11.04 5.23 -1.92
N HIS A 166 -10.48 4.90 -0.74
CA HIS A 166 -9.04 4.72 -0.58
C HIS A 166 -8.68 3.65 0.44
N GLU A 167 -7.46 3.17 0.33
CA GLU A 167 -6.72 2.38 1.31
C GLU A 167 -5.35 3.00 1.54
N TYR A 168 -4.60 2.47 2.50
CA TYR A 168 -3.26 2.95 2.84
C TYR A 168 -2.20 1.93 2.43
N ILE A 169 -1.06 2.42 1.96
CA ILE A 169 0.19 1.67 1.88
C ILE A 169 1.19 2.41 2.75
N PHE A 170 1.65 1.76 3.82
CA PHE A 170 2.70 2.34 4.65
C PHE A 170 4.05 1.87 4.16
N LEU A 171 4.95 2.83 3.94
CA LEU A 171 6.37 2.56 3.77
C LEU A 171 7.04 2.59 5.14
N LEU A 172 7.57 1.45 5.55
CA LEU A 172 8.38 1.32 6.75
C LEU A 172 9.78 0.82 6.38
N SER A 173 10.78 1.21 7.16
CA SER A 173 12.15 0.72 6.98
C SER A 173 12.72 0.16 8.27
N LYS A 174 13.66 -0.78 8.13
CA LYS A 174 14.34 -1.39 9.26
C LYS A 174 15.30 -0.43 9.95
N SER A 175 15.90 0.48 9.16
CA SER A 175 16.92 1.43 9.61
C SER A 175 16.62 2.84 9.08
N GLU A 176 17.29 3.83 9.63
CA GLU A 176 17.21 5.23 9.17
C GLU A 176 17.65 5.36 7.70
N ARG A 177 18.71 4.62 7.33
CA ARG A 177 19.21 4.55 5.95
C ARG A 177 18.75 3.23 5.34
N TYR A 178 18.07 3.31 4.20
CA TYR A 178 17.49 2.15 3.53
C TYR A 178 17.59 2.28 2.01
N TYR A 179 17.46 1.16 1.32
CA TYR A 179 17.43 1.15 -0.13
C TYR A 179 16.12 1.77 -0.64
N TYR A 180 16.24 2.74 -1.54
CA TYR A 180 15.09 3.35 -2.21
C TYR A 180 15.50 3.90 -3.57
N ASP A 181 15.08 3.23 -4.64
CA ASP A 181 15.30 3.69 -6.01
C ASP A 181 14.18 4.63 -6.45
N HIS A 182 14.41 5.92 -6.25
CA HIS A 182 13.44 6.94 -6.63
C HIS A 182 13.37 7.17 -8.14
N GLU A 183 14.45 6.87 -8.88
CA GLU A 183 14.49 7.03 -10.33
C GLU A 183 13.61 6.00 -11.04
N ALA A 184 13.57 4.75 -10.55
CA ALA A 184 12.77 3.67 -11.11
C ALA A 184 11.26 3.93 -11.09
N ILE A 185 10.79 4.83 -10.20
CA ILE A 185 9.36 5.09 -9.99
C ILE A 185 8.94 6.53 -10.30
N ARG A 186 9.78 7.31 -10.99
CA ARG A 186 9.44 8.70 -11.35
C ARG A 186 8.15 8.74 -12.17
N GLU A 187 7.36 9.79 -11.94
CA GLU A 187 6.14 10.04 -12.71
C GLU A 187 6.33 11.21 -13.69
N PRO A 188 5.54 11.28 -14.78
CA PRO A 188 5.59 12.41 -15.69
C PRO A 188 5.38 13.73 -14.98
N ALA A 189 6.21 14.73 -15.26
CA ALA A 189 5.98 16.08 -14.76
C ALA A 189 4.78 16.68 -15.49
N SER A 190 3.80 17.19 -14.73
CA SER A 190 2.74 17.99 -15.32
C SER A 190 3.33 19.30 -15.84
N THR A 191 3.25 19.55 -17.13
CA THR A 191 3.68 20.81 -17.75
C THR A 191 2.71 21.96 -17.45
N THR A 192 1.53 21.66 -16.96
CA THR A 192 0.58 22.67 -16.51
C THR A 192 0.96 23.14 -15.11
N ARG A 193 1.61 24.30 -15.03
CA ARG A 193 1.69 25.05 -13.78
C ARG A 193 0.26 25.48 -13.42
N PRO A 194 -0.31 25.06 -12.27
CA PRO A 194 -1.63 25.52 -11.84
C PRO A 194 -1.69 27.04 -11.57
N ASP A 195 -0.52 27.64 -11.34
CA ASP A 195 -0.33 29.07 -11.09
C ASP A 195 -0.51 29.95 -12.34
N LEU A 196 -0.56 29.35 -13.54
CA LEU A 196 -0.92 30.05 -14.78
C LEU A 196 -2.42 29.92 -15.13
N LEU A 197 -3.20 29.14 -14.39
CA LEU A 197 -4.64 29.24 -14.45
C LEU A 197 -5.05 30.48 -13.66
N GLU A 198 -5.07 31.62 -14.35
CA GLU A 198 -5.82 32.83 -14.07
C GLU A 198 -6.27 33.02 -12.58
N PHE A 199 -5.34 33.29 -11.69
CA PHE A 199 -5.67 34.30 -10.72
C PHE A 199 -5.66 35.62 -11.51
N GLY A 200 -6.85 36.03 -11.95
CA GLY A 200 -7.05 37.33 -12.52
C GLY A 200 -6.34 38.37 -11.64
N PRO A 201 -5.97 39.55 -12.17
CA PRO A 201 -5.18 40.53 -11.44
C PRO A 201 -5.81 40.67 -10.06
N ARG A 202 -5.01 40.44 -9.02
CA ARG A 202 -5.48 40.58 -7.63
C ARG A 202 -6.16 41.95 -7.57
N PRO A 203 -7.45 42.00 -7.23
CA PRO A 203 -8.06 43.34 -7.05
C PRO A 203 -7.18 44.03 -6.03
N ASP A 204 -6.73 45.20 -6.40
CA ASP A 204 -5.89 46.05 -5.56
C ASP A 204 -6.75 46.47 -4.33
N LYS A 205 -6.87 45.50 -3.40
CA LYS A 205 -7.44 45.73 -2.09
C LYS A 205 -6.36 46.45 -1.31
N GLY A 206 -6.44 47.76 -1.35
CA GLY A 206 -5.69 48.61 -0.45
C GLY A 206 -5.82 48.08 0.98
N TYR A 207 -4.92 47.21 1.35
CA TYR A 207 -4.77 46.77 2.72
C TYR A 207 -4.07 47.83 3.49
N THR A 208 -4.86 48.82 3.97
CA THR A 208 -4.40 49.84 4.94
C THR A 208 -4.32 49.20 6.33
N GLY A 209 -3.57 48.11 6.45
CA GLY A 209 -3.17 47.60 7.74
C GLY A 209 -1.98 48.40 8.23
N HIS A 210 -2.13 49.05 9.37
CA HIS A 210 -1.04 49.73 10.08
C HIS A 210 0.11 48.76 10.31
N ILE A 211 1.07 48.72 9.40
CA ILE A 211 2.38 48.12 9.65
C ILE A 211 3.12 49.16 10.50
N ASN A 212 3.33 48.82 11.76
CA ASN A 212 4.23 49.55 12.63
C ASN A 212 5.58 49.76 11.93
N ASP A 213 5.78 50.94 11.42
CA ASP A 213 7.02 51.39 10.76
C ASP A 213 8.11 51.56 11.83
N ARG A 214 8.69 50.44 12.25
CA ARG A 214 9.92 50.45 13.03
C ARG A 214 11.07 49.97 12.15
N ARG A 215 11.65 50.92 11.42
CA ARG A 215 13.05 50.97 11.02
C ARG A 215 13.61 49.70 10.41
N ARG A 216 13.34 49.43 9.15
CA ARG A 216 14.33 48.83 8.30
C ARG A 216 15.02 49.88 7.45
N LYS A 217 16.25 50.22 7.81
CA LYS A 217 17.15 50.90 6.87
C LYS A 217 17.27 49.97 5.67
N LYS A 218 16.75 50.37 4.52
CA LYS A 218 17.03 49.78 3.25
C LYS A 218 18.54 49.81 3.03
N THR A 219 19.18 48.65 3.10
CA THR A 219 20.41 48.43 2.36
C THR A 219 19.97 47.75 1.08
N ASP A 220 20.11 48.45 -0.02
CA ASP A 220 19.64 48.09 -1.37
C ASP A 220 20.23 46.81 -1.94
N ASP A 221 20.97 46.03 -1.14
CA ASP A 221 21.72 44.85 -1.57
C ASP A 221 21.06 43.46 -1.22
N HIS A 222 19.91 43.45 -0.53
CA HIS A 222 19.35 42.20 -0.05
C HIS A 222 18.21 41.61 -0.90
N GLU A 223 17.58 42.37 -1.79
CA GLU A 223 16.43 41.90 -2.57
C GLU A 223 16.80 40.98 -3.74
N ASN A 224 18.05 40.92 -4.14
CA ASN A 224 18.48 40.11 -5.28
C ASN A 224 19.31 38.86 -4.91
N ARG A 225 19.76 38.69 -3.68
CA ARG A 225 20.66 37.60 -3.33
C ARG A 225 20.01 36.26 -3.09
N THR A 226 18.78 36.22 -2.55
CA THR A 226 18.15 34.94 -2.16
C THR A 226 17.47 34.25 -3.33
N VAL A 227 16.83 34.99 -4.22
CA VAL A 227 16.12 34.42 -5.37
C VAL A 227 17.08 34.08 -6.49
N LYS A 228 18.06 34.98 -6.75
CA LYS A 228 19.07 34.75 -7.79
C LYS A 228 19.99 33.58 -7.45
N GLY A 229 20.45 33.48 -6.20
CA GLY A 229 21.31 32.37 -5.78
C GLY A 229 20.61 31.02 -5.73
N PHE A 230 19.28 30.97 -5.56
CA PHE A 230 18.51 29.75 -5.66
C PHE A 230 18.34 29.34 -7.12
N ASN A 231 17.98 30.27 -7.99
CA ASN A 231 17.85 30.02 -9.42
C ASN A 231 19.21 29.66 -10.04
N ASP A 232 20.30 30.38 -9.72
CA ASP A 232 21.63 30.09 -10.23
C ASP A 232 22.14 28.70 -9.78
N ARG A 233 21.78 28.24 -8.58
CA ARG A 233 22.08 26.85 -8.13
C ARG A 233 21.20 25.81 -8.79
N TRP A 234 20.00 26.21 -9.16
CA TRP A 234 19.05 25.35 -9.87
C TRP A 234 19.46 25.21 -11.33
N ASP A 235 19.84 26.31 -11.97
CA ASP A 235 20.25 26.37 -13.37
C ASP A 235 21.66 25.81 -13.59
N ALA A 236 22.53 25.82 -12.56
CA ALA A 236 23.89 25.25 -12.60
C ALA A 236 23.93 23.72 -12.40
N LYS A 237 22.83 23.06 -12.08
CA LYS A 237 22.73 21.61 -12.21
C LYS A 237 22.59 21.27 -13.68
N GLU A 238 23.64 20.72 -14.27
CA GLU A 238 23.64 20.21 -15.64
C GLU A 238 22.34 19.41 -15.90
N GLY A 239 21.53 19.85 -16.86
CA GLY A 239 20.26 19.21 -17.22
C GLY A 239 18.98 19.94 -16.81
N VAL A 240 19.01 21.11 -16.17
CA VAL A 240 17.82 21.84 -15.72
C VAL A 240 17.32 22.87 -16.77
N GLY A 241 17.96 22.99 -17.92
CA GLY A 241 17.50 23.87 -19.03
C GLY A 241 16.29 23.35 -19.79
N GLU A 242 15.92 22.08 -19.64
CA GLU A 242 14.65 21.51 -20.09
C GLU A 242 13.81 21.20 -18.86
N ASN A 243 12.53 21.64 -18.83
CA ASN A 243 11.56 21.22 -17.82
C ASN A 243 11.73 19.70 -17.60
N PRO A 244 12.04 19.25 -16.40
CA PRO A 244 12.26 17.82 -16.18
C PRO A 244 11.03 17.07 -16.65
N LYS A 245 11.19 16.18 -17.64
CA LYS A 245 10.08 15.39 -18.20
C LYS A 245 9.41 14.52 -17.13
N THR A 246 10.12 14.33 -16.01
CA THR A 246 9.67 13.51 -14.90
C THR A 246 9.93 14.20 -13.56
N ARG A 247 9.18 13.78 -12.54
CA ARG A 247 9.33 14.23 -11.14
C ARG A 247 9.26 13.03 -10.20
N ASN A 248 9.67 13.22 -8.95
CA ASN A 248 9.51 12.20 -7.92
C ASN A 248 8.04 11.81 -7.80
N LYS A 249 7.79 10.51 -7.61
CA LYS A 249 6.44 9.98 -7.42
C LYS A 249 5.82 10.57 -6.14
N ARG A 250 4.57 11.02 -6.25
CA ARG A 250 3.79 11.54 -5.12
C ARG A 250 3.16 10.40 -4.33
N ASP A 251 2.63 10.70 -3.16
CA ASP A 251 2.08 9.77 -2.19
C ASP A 251 0.59 9.45 -2.38
N VAL A 252 -0.08 10.02 -3.39
CA VAL A 252 -1.45 9.67 -3.78
C VAL A 252 -1.44 8.94 -5.12
N TRP A 253 -1.72 7.63 -5.07
CA TRP A 253 -1.68 6.76 -6.24
C TRP A 253 -3.09 6.38 -6.69
N THR A 254 -3.47 6.79 -7.90
CA THR A 254 -4.76 6.44 -8.48
C THR A 254 -4.63 5.15 -9.29
N VAL A 255 -5.13 4.05 -8.73
CA VAL A 255 -5.10 2.73 -9.35
C VAL A 255 -6.48 2.09 -9.25
N ALA A 256 -7.07 1.75 -10.40
CA ALA A 256 -8.37 1.08 -10.43
C ALA A 256 -8.27 -0.33 -9.85
N THR A 257 -9.30 -0.73 -9.10
CA THR A 257 -9.46 -2.13 -8.70
C THR A 257 -9.76 -2.98 -9.92
N GLN A 258 -9.12 -4.14 -10.00
CA GLN A 258 -9.35 -5.10 -11.08
C GLN A 258 -10.26 -6.22 -10.58
N GLY A 259 -11.31 -6.50 -11.34
CA GLY A 259 -12.08 -7.73 -11.13
C GLY A 259 -11.22 -8.93 -11.50
N SER A 260 -11.21 -9.95 -10.64
CA SER A 260 -10.52 -11.21 -10.92
C SER A 260 -11.52 -12.28 -11.31
N THR A 261 -11.22 -13.04 -12.35
CA THR A 261 -11.91 -14.31 -12.68
C THR A 261 -11.45 -15.45 -11.78
N ILE A 262 -10.34 -15.24 -11.06
CA ILE A 262 -9.77 -16.20 -10.11
C ILE A 262 -10.63 -16.20 -8.85
N PRO A 263 -10.96 -17.35 -8.26
CA PRO A 263 -11.75 -17.45 -7.03
C PRO A 263 -10.95 -17.03 -5.78
N HIS A 264 -10.24 -15.92 -5.86
CA HIS A 264 -9.53 -15.28 -4.74
C HIS A 264 -10.10 -13.90 -4.46
N PHE A 265 -10.41 -13.66 -3.19
CA PHE A 265 -11.17 -12.49 -2.77
C PHE A 265 -10.26 -11.35 -2.39
N ALA A 266 -9.71 -10.50 -2.84
CA ALA A 266 -8.95 -9.35 -2.36
C ALA A 266 -7.48 -9.33 -2.75
N MET A 267 -7.25 -9.42 -4.06
CA MET A 267 -5.91 -9.15 -4.59
C MET A 267 -5.74 -7.66 -4.82
N PHE A 268 -4.61 -7.11 -4.43
CA PHE A 268 -4.24 -5.78 -4.90
C PHE A 268 -3.82 -5.86 -6.40
N PRO A 269 -4.06 -4.80 -7.19
CA PRO A 269 -3.63 -4.76 -8.58
C PRO A 269 -2.10 -4.77 -8.72
N GLU A 270 -1.56 -5.43 -9.74
CA GLU A 270 -0.11 -5.42 -10.03
C GLU A 270 0.45 -3.99 -10.13
N LYS A 271 -0.23 -3.10 -10.83
CA LYS A 271 0.14 -1.68 -10.98
C LYS A 271 0.26 -0.91 -9.65
N LEU A 272 -0.38 -1.41 -8.59
CA LEU A 272 -0.30 -0.79 -7.29
C LEU A 272 1.03 -1.10 -6.60
N ILE A 273 1.47 -2.35 -6.68
CA ILE A 273 2.66 -2.83 -5.95
C ILE A 273 3.94 -2.78 -6.78
N GLU A 274 3.82 -2.62 -8.09
CA GLU A 274 4.96 -2.46 -8.99
C GLU A 274 5.91 -1.34 -8.54
N PRO A 275 5.45 -0.11 -8.23
CA PRO A 275 6.31 0.93 -7.69
C PRO A 275 6.95 0.56 -6.34
N CYS A 276 6.26 -0.24 -5.50
CA CYS A 276 6.80 -0.68 -4.22
C CYS A 276 8.00 -1.61 -4.40
N ILE A 277 7.89 -2.56 -5.35
CA ILE A 277 8.95 -3.52 -5.67
C ILE A 277 10.11 -2.80 -6.34
N LEU A 278 9.85 -1.96 -7.34
CA LEU A 278 10.89 -1.24 -8.07
C LEU A 278 11.69 -0.31 -7.16
N ALA A 279 11.02 0.41 -6.27
CA ALA A 279 11.69 1.31 -5.34
C ALA A 279 12.36 0.58 -4.17
N GLY A 280 11.78 -0.51 -3.67
CA GLY A 280 12.23 -1.16 -2.44
C GLY A 280 13.18 -2.34 -2.64
N CYS A 281 13.31 -2.88 -3.86
CA CYS A 281 14.12 -4.06 -4.13
C CYS A 281 15.02 -3.85 -5.36
N PRO A 282 16.36 -3.99 -5.25
CA PRO A 282 17.22 -3.97 -6.42
C PRO A 282 16.95 -5.17 -7.33
N GLU A 283 17.35 -5.06 -8.59
CA GLU A 283 17.31 -6.18 -9.53
C GLU A 283 18.14 -7.36 -9.00
N GLY A 284 17.63 -8.58 -9.14
CA GLY A 284 18.20 -9.79 -8.53
C GLY A 284 18.04 -9.89 -7.00
N GLY A 285 17.42 -8.89 -6.37
CA GLY A 285 17.09 -8.94 -4.94
C GLY A 285 15.85 -9.80 -4.65
N VAL A 286 15.59 -10.07 -3.37
CA VAL A 286 14.49 -10.95 -2.90
C VAL A 286 13.36 -10.13 -2.33
N VAL A 287 12.13 -10.36 -2.84
CA VAL A 287 10.88 -9.79 -2.34
C VAL A 287 10.14 -10.83 -1.50
N LEU A 288 9.74 -10.48 -0.29
CA LEU A 288 8.94 -11.31 0.62
C LEU A 288 7.49 -10.86 0.65
N ASP A 289 6.58 -11.82 0.67
CA ASP A 289 5.17 -11.60 1.02
C ASP A 289 4.69 -12.71 1.96
N PRO A 290 4.53 -12.43 3.27
CA PRO A 290 4.07 -13.42 4.25
C PRO A 290 2.57 -13.73 4.19
N PHE A 291 1.82 -13.05 3.32
CA PHE A 291 0.38 -13.27 3.07
C PHE A 291 0.13 -13.35 1.57
N PHE A 292 0.77 -14.34 0.92
CA PHE A 292 1.00 -14.39 -0.51
C PHE A 292 -0.28 -14.49 -1.36
N GLY A 293 -1.34 -15.07 -0.82
CA GLY A 293 -2.62 -15.22 -1.50
C GLY A 293 -2.47 -15.88 -2.87
N ALA A 294 -2.98 -15.22 -3.91
CA ALA A 294 -2.86 -15.69 -5.29
C ALA A 294 -1.54 -15.26 -5.97
N GLY A 295 -0.53 -14.80 -5.23
CA GLY A 295 0.84 -14.62 -5.72
C GLY A 295 1.09 -13.36 -6.54
N THR A 296 0.29 -12.30 -6.39
CA THR A 296 0.50 -11.06 -7.16
C THR A 296 1.89 -10.46 -6.95
N THR A 297 2.40 -10.51 -5.72
CA THR A 297 3.76 -10.03 -5.39
C THR A 297 4.83 -10.83 -6.14
N GLY A 298 4.70 -12.15 -6.22
CA GLY A 298 5.60 -13.03 -6.98
C GLY A 298 5.55 -12.78 -8.48
N VAL A 299 4.33 -12.57 -9.03
CA VAL A 299 4.13 -12.22 -10.45
C VAL A 299 4.87 -10.93 -10.79
N VAL A 300 4.70 -9.88 -9.99
CA VAL A 300 5.38 -8.59 -10.25
C VAL A 300 6.89 -8.69 -10.02
N ALA A 301 7.33 -9.40 -8.98
CA ALA A 301 8.75 -9.62 -8.74
C ALA A 301 9.43 -10.32 -9.95
N ALA A 302 8.84 -11.42 -10.44
CA ALA A 302 9.33 -12.15 -11.60
C ALA A 302 9.38 -11.29 -12.87
N LYS A 303 8.33 -10.51 -13.16
CA LYS A 303 8.28 -9.57 -14.30
C LYS A 303 9.41 -8.55 -14.29
N HIS A 304 9.94 -8.23 -13.14
CA HIS A 304 10.98 -7.23 -12.95
C HIS A 304 12.34 -7.83 -12.54
N PHE A 305 12.58 -9.11 -12.80
CA PHE A 305 13.85 -9.80 -12.50
C PHE A 305 14.25 -9.74 -11.02
N ARG A 306 13.28 -9.87 -10.12
CA ARG A 306 13.49 -10.05 -8.68
C ARG A 306 13.08 -11.45 -8.29
N ASP A 307 13.83 -12.04 -7.38
CA ASP A 307 13.44 -13.27 -6.71
C ASP A 307 12.30 -12.99 -5.72
N TYR A 308 11.57 -14.04 -5.34
CA TYR A 308 10.48 -13.91 -4.37
C TYR A 308 10.45 -15.07 -3.38
N ILE A 309 9.91 -14.78 -2.18
CA ILE A 309 9.49 -15.75 -1.18
C ILE A 309 8.06 -15.39 -0.80
N GLY A 310 7.11 -16.30 -1.07
CA GLY A 310 5.72 -16.19 -0.68
C GLY A 310 5.38 -17.18 0.42
N ILE A 311 4.60 -16.74 1.42
CA ILE A 311 4.04 -17.66 2.43
C ILE A 311 2.53 -17.62 2.33
N GLU A 312 1.89 -18.78 2.19
CA GLU A 312 0.43 -18.90 2.06
C GLU A 312 -0.10 -19.99 2.96
N LEU A 313 -1.11 -19.65 3.76
CA LEU A 313 -1.72 -20.57 4.70
C LEU A 313 -2.62 -21.62 4.00
N ASN A 314 -3.30 -21.20 2.92
CA ASN A 314 -4.22 -22.04 2.18
C ASN A 314 -3.54 -22.72 0.98
N PRO A 315 -3.42 -24.08 0.96
CA PRO A 315 -2.76 -24.80 -0.13
C PRO A 315 -3.37 -24.57 -1.51
N GLU A 316 -4.67 -24.29 -1.60
CA GLU A 316 -5.34 -24.04 -2.89
C GLU A 316 -4.93 -22.70 -3.47
N TYR A 317 -4.75 -21.69 -2.62
CA TYR A 317 -4.24 -20.39 -3.06
C TYR A 317 -2.77 -20.47 -3.45
N ALA A 318 -1.98 -21.26 -2.74
CA ALA A 318 -0.58 -21.50 -3.09
C ALA A 318 -0.44 -22.11 -4.50
N LYS A 319 -1.28 -23.09 -4.85
CA LYS A 319 -1.31 -23.68 -6.21
C LYS A 319 -1.68 -22.64 -7.29
N ILE A 320 -2.66 -21.77 -7.00
CA ILE A 320 -3.05 -20.69 -7.91
C ILE A 320 -1.88 -19.72 -8.09
N ALA A 321 -1.20 -19.37 -7.01
CA ALA A 321 -0.04 -18.49 -7.03
C ALA A 321 1.09 -19.07 -7.89
N GLU A 322 1.39 -20.37 -7.71
CA GLU A 322 2.42 -21.06 -8.47
C GLU A 322 2.14 -21.01 -9.99
N MET A 323 0.92 -21.36 -10.40
CA MET A 323 0.52 -21.29 -11.81
C MET A 323 0.67 -19.89 -12.39
N ARG A 324 0.21 -18.85 -11.67
CA ARG A 324 0.28 -17.46 -12.12
C ARG A 324 1.72 -16.94 -12.26
N VAL A 325 2.56 -17.28 -11.30
CA VAL A 325 3.96 -16.85 -11.37
C VAL A 325 4.72 -17.61 -12.48
N MET A 326 4.46 -18.90 -12.66
CA MET A 326 5.03 -19.68 -13.78
C MET A 326 4.60 -19.11 -15.14
N GLU A 327 3.33 -18.77 -15.29
CA GLU A 327 2.82 -18.14 -16.52
C GLU A 327 3.52 -16.80 -16.78
N ALA A 328 3.64 -15.96 -15.76
CA ALA A 328 4.33 -14.68 -15.87
C ALA A 328 5.82 -14.85 -16.24
N ALA A 329 6.51 -15.77 -15.61
CA ALA A 329 7.92 -16.07 -15.91
C ALA A 329 8.10 -16.71 -17.29
N GLY A 330 7.18 -17.57 -17.72
CA GLY A 330 7.22 -18.25 -19.02
C GLY A 330 7.08 -17.29 -20.21
N LEU A 331 6.29 -16.23 -20.07
CA LEU A 331 6.16 -15.19 -21.10
C LEU A 331 7.46 -14.42 -21.35
N PHE A 332 8.37 -14.32 -20.38
CA PHE A 332 9.68 -13.67 -20.54
C PHE A 332 10.76 -14.60 -21.12
N ASN A 333 10.66 -15.93 -20.86
CA ASN A 333 11.60 -16.88 -21.42
C ASN A 333 11.41 -17.13 -22.93
N VAL A 334 10.23 -16.82 -23.49
CA VAL A 334 9.96 -16.96 -24.93
C VAL A 334 10.53 -15.81 -25.75
N THR A 335 10.75 -14.64 -25.14
CA THR A 335 11.28 -13.47 -25.85
C THR A 335 12.80 -13.53 -26.07
N GLU A 336 13.55 -14.25 -25.25
CA GLU A 336 15.01 -14.47 -25.44
C GLU A 336 15.33 -15.58 -26.45
N ALA A 337 14.36 -16.43 -26.79
CA ALA A 337 14.56 -17.52 -27.75
C ALA A 337 14.30 -17.13 -29.22
N ILE A 338 13.92 -15.87 -29.50
CA ILE A 338 13.57 -15.37 -30.86
C ILE A 338 14.56 -14.28 -31.35
N THR A 339 15.57 -13.95 -30.58
CA THR A 339 16.70 -13.10 -31.02
C THR A 339 17.96 -13.93 -31.18
#